data_e8c71d348063ba8a33c877c8e5abfd88
#
_entry.id   e8c71d348063ba8a33c877c8e5abfd88
#
_cell.length_a   1.000
_cell.length_b   1.000
_cell.length_c   1.000
_cell.angle_alpha   90.00
_cell.angle_beta   90.00
_cell.angle_gamma   90.00
#
_symmetry.space_group_name_H-M   'P 1'
#
loop_
_entity.id
_entity.type
_entity.pdbx_description
1 polymer ?
#
loop_
_entity_poly.entity_id
_entity_poly.type
_entity_poly.pdbx_seq_one_letter_code
_entity_poly.pdbx_strand_id
1 'polypeptide(L)'
;HTRLQGDWSSDVCSSDLQAAQLPILYAAYSPCFRREAGSYGRDLKGIFRVHQFNKVEQFVICEADEAESIKWHETLLANAESLMQALELPYRVVNCCGGELGLGHRKRYDVEAWVPSEGRYRETQSCSYYLEYQARRANLRYRDATGTVRHVHTLNNTALATPRLLIDRKSTRLNSSH
;
A
#
# COMPACT_ATOMS: atom_id res chain seq x y z
N HIS A 1 15.21 2.31 12.15
CA HIS A 1 15.41 3.69 11.65
C HIS A 1 14.39 3.96 10.54
N THR A 2 13.37 4.78 10.84
CA THR A 2 12.41 5.25 9.83
C THR A 2 13.06 6.43 9.14
N ARG A 3 13.52 6.29 7.91
CA ARG A 3 13.93 7.43 7.08
C ARG A 3 12.71 8.06 6.46
N LEU A 4 12.39 9.27 6.88
CA LEU A 4 11.46 10.15 6.20
C LEU A 4 12.26 10.95 5.17
N GLN A 5 11.88 10.82 3.90
CA GLN A 5 12.28 11.66 2.79
C GLN A 5 13.70 11.42 2.21
N GLY A 6 13.70 11.01 0.97
CA GLY A 6 14.81 10.95 0.04
C GLY A 6 14.28 10.44 -1.29
N ASP A 7 15.00 10.63 -2.34
CA ASP A 7 14.80 9.96 -3.61
C ASP A 7 15.08 8.46 -3.40
N TRP A 8 14.09 7.78 -2.81
CA TRP A 8 14.21 6.37 -2.40
C TRP A 8 14.54 5.43 -3.57
N SER A 9 14.35 5.89 -4.80
CA SER A 9 14.76 5.16 -6.00
C SER A 9 16.27 5.07 -6.15
N SER A 10 17.03 6.06 -5.67
CA SER A 10 18.48 6.07 -5.76
C SER A 10 19.17 5.38 -4.58
N ASP A 11 18.58 5.44 -3.38
CA ASP A 11 19.18 4.83 -2.17
C ASP A 11 19.04 3.30 -2.14
N VAL A 12 18.06 2.73 -2.87
CA VAL A 12 17.76 1.29 -2.88
C VAL A 12 18.38 0.57 -4.08
N CYS A 13 18.94 1.29 -5.04
CA CYS A 13 19.62 0.70 -6.21
C CYS A 13 20.99 0.07 -5.91
N SER A 14 21.34 -0.16 -4.64
CA SER A 14 22.55 -0.89 -4.26
C SER A 14 22.30 -2.39 -4.36
N SER A 15 22.99 -3.04 -5.30
CA SER A 15 22.98 -4.49 -5.48
C SER A 15 23.68 -5.26 -4.34
N ASP A 16 24.13 -4.59 -3.29
CA ASP A 16 25.03 -5.13 -2.27
C ASP A 16 24.48 -5.10 -0.85
N LEU A 17 23.15 -5.22 -0.70
CA LEU A 17 22.54 -5.34 0.62
C LEU A 17 23.04 -6.61 1.33
N GLN A 18 23.23 -6.50 2.66
CA GLN A 18 23.53 -7.64 3.52
C GLN A 18 22.25 -8.05 4.27
N ALA A 19 22.10 -9.33 4.62
CA ALA A 19 20.96 -9.82 5.41
C ALA A 19 20.77 -9.01 6.71
N ALA A 20 21.86 -8.62 7.38
CA ALA A 20 21.80 -7.82 8.60
C ALA A 20 21.19 -6.41 8.42
N GLN A 21 21.02 -5.93 7.19
CA GLN A 21 20.38 -4.64 6.88
C GLN A 21 18.85 -4.80 6.68
N LEU A 22 18.35 -6.02 6.56
CA LEU A 22 16.94 -6.33 6.36
C LEU A 22 16.25 -6.58 7.70
N PRO A 23 14.97 -6.23 7.84
CA PRO A 23 14.14 -5.55 6.86
C PRO A 23 14.43 -4.04 6.75
N ILE A 24 14.22 -3.47 5.56
CA ILE A 24 14.22 -2.02 5.36
C ILE A 24 12.77 -1.53 5.27
N LEU A 25 12.44 -0.56 6.09
CA LEU A 25 11.09 -0.01 6.21
C LEU A 25 11.08 1.43 5.76
N TYR A 26 10.22 1.75 4.79
CA TYR A 26 9.99 3.10 4.31
C TYR A 26 8.55 3.55 4.53
N ALA A 27 8.40 4.82 4.83
CA ALA A 27 7.13 5.52 4.72
C ALA A 27 7.38 6.81 3.93
N ALA A 28 6.60 7.04 2.88
CA ALA A 28 6.77 8.20 2.02
C ALA A 28 5.43 8.91 1.81
N TYR A 29 5.47 10.24 1.91
CA TYR A 29 4.39 11.12 1.48
C TYR A 29 4.72 11.68 0.11
N SER A 30 3.82 11.52 -0.84
CA SER A 30 4.02 12.05 -2.19
C SER A 30 2.72 12.48 -2.86
N PRO A 31 2.76 13.48 -3.77
CA PRO A 31 1.68 13.70 -4.72
C PRO A 31 1.66 12.58 -5.76
N CYS A 32 0.46 12.08 -6.05
CA CYS A 32 0.21 11.10 -7.09
C CYS A 32 -0.59 11.72 -8.22
N PHE A 33 -0.28 11.35 -9.47
CA PHE A 33 -0.90 11.91 -10.67
C PHE A 33 -1.50 10.81 -11.53
N ARG A 34 -2.68 11.07 -12.06
CA ARG A 34 -3.36 10.17 -12.99
C ARG A 34 -3.85 10.93 -14.22
N ARG A 35 -3.68 10.39 -15.41
CA ARG A 35 -4.23 10.97 -16.64
C ARG A 35 -5.74 10.82 -16.75
N GLU A 36 -6.30 9.76 -16.15
CA GLU A 36 -7.71 9.36 -16.23
C GLU A 36 -8.24 9.21 -17.67
N ALA A 37 -7.33 9.06 -18.65
CA ALA A 37 -7.66 8.83 -20.04
C ALA A 37 -8.21 7.40 -20.23
N GLY A 38 -9.42 7.27 -20.79
CA GLY A 38 -10.03 5.97 -21.12
C GLY A 38 -10.79 5.28 -20.00
N SER A 39 -10.94 5.89 -18.85
CA SER A 39 -11.80 5.35 -17.80
C SER A 39 -13.27 5.70 -18.07
N TYR A 40 -13.97 4.82 -18.75
CA TYR A 40 -15.44 4.88 -18.89
C TYR A 40 -16.04 4.22 -17.63
N GLY A 41 -16.65 5.02 -16.74
CA GLY A 41 -17.31 4.45 -15.57
C GLY A 41 -17.96 5.47 -14.64
N ARG A 42 -18.83 4.96 -13.76
CA ARG A 42 -19.59 5.74 -12.77
C ARG A 42 -18.73 6.48 -11.75
N ASP A 43 -17.44 6.13 -11.62
CA ASP A 43 -16.49 6.67 -10.64
C ASP A 43 -15.79 7.95 -11.10
N LEU A 44 -16.11 8.47 -12.29
CA LEU A 44 -15.50 9.69 -12.87
C LEU A 44 -16.04 10.99 -12.25
N LYS A 45 -17.07 10.92 -11.43
CA LYS A 45 -17.65 12.12 -10.81
C LYS A 45 -17.29 12.19 -9.32
N GLY A 46 -16.81 13.38 -8.92
CA GLY A 46 -16.51 13.67 -7.53
C GLY A 46 -15.07 13.35 -7.11
N ILE A 47 -14.83 13.40 -5.81
CA ILE A 47 -13.51 13.32 -5.17
C ILE A 47 -12.92 11.90 -5.16
N PHE A 48 -13.67 10.85 -5.53
CA PHE A 48 -13.16 9.47 -5.55
C PHE A 48 -12.06 9.23 -6.58
N ARG A 49 -12.12 9.95 -7.71
CA ARG A 49 -11.17 9.79 -8.78
C ARG A 49 -10.73 11.16 -9.30
N VAL A 50 -9.55 11.55 -8.88
CA VAL A 50 -8.98 12.88 -9.16
C VAL A 50 -7.66 12.73 -9.90
N HIS A 51 -7.29 13.77 -10.67
CA HIS A 51 -6.05 13.80 -11.44
C HIS A 51 -4.80 13.93 -10.57
N GLN A 52 -4.94 14.54 -9.40
CA GLN A 52 -3.88 14.72 -8.43
C GLN A 52 -4.40 14.47 -7.01
N PHE A 53 -3.65 13.73 -6.21
CA PHE A 53 -3.94 13.51 -4.80
C PHE A 53 -2.66 13.21 -4.02
N ASN A 54 -2.70 13.41 -2.73
CA ASN A 54 -1.59 13.09 -1.85
C ASN A 54 -1.80 11.70 -1.23
N LYS A 55 -0.71 10.96 -1.09
CA LYS A 55 -0.71 9.61 -0.55
C LYS A 55 0.46 9.41 0.41
N VAL A 56 0.21 8.73 1.49
CA VAL A 56 1.23 8.13 2.34
C VAL A 56 1.30 6.64 2.00
N GLU A 57 2.47 6.18 1.58
CA GLU A 57 2.72 4.78 1.25
C GLU A 57 3.74 4.20 2.23
N GLN A 58 3.50 2.97 2.66
CA GLN A 58 4.45 2.14 3.38
C GLN A 58 5.07 1.14 2.41
N PHE A 59 6.36 0.92 2.53
CA PHE A 59 7.10 -0.02 1.70
C PHE A 59 8.07 -0.83 2.55
N VAL A 60 8.11 -2.14 2.34
CA VAL A 60 9.01 -3.06 3.04
C VAL A 60 9.85 -3.82 2.04
N ILE A 61 11.14 -3.91 2.34
CA ILE A 61 12.10 -4.80 1.70
C ILE A 61 12.55 -5.78 2.76
N CYS A 62 12.32 -7.07 2.54
CA CYS A 62 12.71 -8.11 3.50
C CYS A 62 13.47 -9.25 2.82
N GLU A 63 13.96 -10.18 3.61
CA GLU A 63 14.61 -11.38 3.11
C GLU A 63 13.67 -12.22 2.23
N ALA A 64 14.27 -13.02 1.35
CA ALA A 64 13.55 -13.92 0.44
C ALA A 64 12.99 -15.14 1.19
N ASP A 65 12.12 -14.88 2.15
CA ASP A 65 11.35 -15.84 2.92
C ASP A 65 9.87 -15.50 2.88
N GLU A 66 9.01 -16.48 2.52
CA GLU A 66 7.57 -16.22 2.39
C GLU A 66 6.90 -16.02 3.76
N ALA A 67 7.38 -16.67 4.81
CA ALA A 67 6.84 -16.51 6.16
C ALA A 67 7.12 -15.10 6.69
N GLU A 68 8.33 -14.57 6.45
CA GLU A 68 8.69 -13.20 6.79
C GLU A 68 7.85 -12.19 5.97
N SER A 69 7.61 -12.46 4.68
CA SER A 69 6.73 -11.64 3.85
C SER A 69 5.29 -11.61 4.37
N ILE A 70 4.75 -12.75 4.78
CA ILE A 70 3.40 -12.83 5.36
C ILE A 70 3.32 -12.01 6.64
N LYS A 71 4.29 -12.14 7.53
CA LYS A 71 4.37 -11.38 8.79
C LYS A 71 4.37 -9.86 8.52
N TRP A 72 5.17 -9.39 7.57
CA TRP A 72 5.20 -7.98 7.18
C TRP A 72 3.91 -7.53 6.49
N HIS A 73 3.28 -8.40 5.69
CA HIS A 73 2.01 -8.10 5.06
C HIS A 73 0.90 -7.86 6.11
N GLU A 74 0.81 -8.72 7.12
CA GLU A 74 -0.14 -8.54 8.22
C GLU A 74 0.20 -7.30 9.08
N THR A 75 1.49 -6.99 9.27
CA THR A 75 1.92 -5.78 9.98
C THR A 75 1.51 -4.50 9.23
N LEU A 76 1.72 -4.46 7.93
CA LEU A 76 1.32 -3.32 7.09
C LEU A 76 -0.21 -3.15 7.08
N LEU A 77 -0.96 -4.25 7.03
CA LEU A 77 -2.41 -4.21 7.13
C LEU A 77 -2.85 -3.66 8.49
N ALA A 78 -2.30 -4.15 9.60
CA ALA A 78 -2.62 -3.67 10.94
C ALA A 78 -2.37 -2.15 11.10
N ASN A 79 -1.31 -1.63 10.49
CA ASN A 79 -1.07 -0.18 10.45
C ASN A 79 -2.19 0.58 9.73
N ALA A 80 -2.66 0.05 8.59
CA ALA A 80 -3.78 0.66 7.87
C ALA A 80 -5.08 0.60 8.66
N GLU A 81 -5.39 -0.54 9.29
CA GLU A 81 -6.56 -0.72 10.14
C GLU A 81 -6.53 0.21 11.36
N SER A 82 -5.35 0.38 12.00
CA SER A 82 -5.20 1.29 13.15
C SER A 82 -5.55 2.73 12.79
N LEU A 83 -5.24 3.15 11.57
CA LEU A 83 -5.62 4.47 11.07
C LEU A 83 -7.14 4.59 10.87
N MET A 84 -7.78 3.56 10.30
CA MET A 84 -9.24 3.53 10.12
C MET A 84 -9.96 3.58 11.46
N GLN A 85 -9.46 2.85 12.46
CA GLN A 85 -9.96 2.84 13.83
C GLN A 85 -9.77 4.21 14.52
N ALA A 86 -8.59 4.82 14.39
CA ALA A 86 -8.31 6.14 14.96
C ALA A 86 -9.16 7.26 14.35
N LEU A 87 -9.60 7.09 13.09
CA LEU A 87 -10.51 7.99 12.41
C LEU A 87 -12.00 7.67 12.66
N GLU A 88 -12.28 6.59 13.39
CA GLU A 88 -13.64 6.08 13.68
C GLU A 88 -14.45 5.80 12.41
N LEU A 89 -13.77 5.31 11.36
CA LEU A 89 -14.41 4.99 10.08
C LEU A 89 -14.84 3.54 10.04
N PRO A 90 -16.11 3.22 9.74
CA PRO A 90 -16.54 1.85 9.50
C PRO A 90 -15.83 1.28 8.27
N TYR A 91 -15.15 0.17 8.41
CA TYR A 91 -14.39 -0.46 7.33
C TYR A 91 -14.53 -1.99 7.33
N ARG A 92 -14.12 -2.59 6.24
CA ARG A 92 -13.88 -4.03 6.13
C ARG A 92 -12.59 -4.30 5.38
N VAL A 93 -12.00 -5.47 5.62
CA VAL A 93 -10.84 -5.98 4.88
C VAL A 93 -11.32 -7.05 3.91
N VAL A 94 -10.94 -6.90 2.65
CA VAL A 94 -11.28 -7.84 1.57
C VAL A 94 -10.02 -8.51 1.07
N ASN A 95 -9.98 -9.84 1.07
CA ASN A 95 -8.93 -10.58 0.40
C ASN A 95 -9.25 -10.69 -1.08
N CYS A 96 -8.46 -10.03 -1.92
CA CYS A 96 -8.72 -9.97 -3.36
C CYS A 96 -8.57 -11.34 -4.02
N CYS A 97 -9.52 -11.68 -4.87
CA CYS A 97 -9.48 -12.93 -5.64
C CYS A 97 -8.41 -12.89 -6.74
N GLY A 98 -7.98 -14.06 -7.20
CA GLY A 98 -6.92 -14.18 -8.21
C GLY A 98 -7.20 -13.45 -9.52
N GLY A 99 -8.47 -13.31 -9.92
CA GLY A 99 -8.85 -12.58 -11.14
C GLY A 99 -8.70 -11.06 -11.05
N GLU A 100 -8.58 -10.52 -9.84
CA GLU A 100 -8.39 -9.09 -9.59
C GLU A 100 -6.94 -8.72 -9.25
N LEU A 101 -6.08 -9.73 -9.08
CA LEU A 101 -4.67 -9.50 -8.81
C LEU A 101 -3.95 -9.05 -10.08
N GLY A 102 -3.23 -7.93 -9.98
CA GLY A 102 -2.30 -7.52 -11.03
C GLY A 102 -1.13 -8.49 -11.17
N LEU A 103 -0.50 -8.48 -12.33
CA LEU A 103 0.68 -9.31 -12.61
C LEU A 103 1.79 -9.04 -11.58
N GLY A 104 2.19 -10.05 -10.87
CA GLY A 104 3.22 -9.98 -9.84
C GLY A 104 2.73 -9.94 -8.41
N HIS A 105 1.45 -9.69 -8.15
CA HIS A 105 0.89 -9.82 -6.81
C HIS A 105 0.86 -11.29 -6.39
N ARG A 106 1.37 -11.59 -5.21
CA ARG A 106 1.20 -12.89 -4.58
C ARG A 106 -0.10 -12.93 -3.77
N LYS A 107 -0.38 -11.83 -3.05
CA LYS A 107 -1.60 -11.63 -2.28
C LYS A 107 -1.86 -10.13 -2.15
N ARG A 108 -3.14 -9.75 -2.10
CA ARG A 108 -3.57 -8.37 -1.85
C ARG A 108 -4.78 -8.35 -0.94
N TYR A 109 -4.72 -7.48 0.06
CA TYR A 109 -5.88 -7.03 0.82
C TYR A 109 -6.28 -5.63 0.38
N ASP A 110 -7.57 -5.39 0.22
CA ASP A 110 -8.12 -4.05 0.10
C ASP A 110 -8.86 -3.70 1.40
N VAL A 111 -8.57 -2.51 1.94
CA VAL A 111 -9.33 -1.94 3.04
C VAL A 111 -10.37 -1.02 2.42
N GLU A 112 -11.64 -1.32 2.68
CA GLU A 112 -12.77 -0.60 2.14
C GLU A 112 -13.53 0.12 3.26
N ALA A 113 -13.73 1.44 3.13
CA ALA A 113 -14.54 2.23 4.03
C ALA A 113 -16.00 2.28 3.56
N TRP A 114 -16.93 2.36 4.53
CA TRP A 114 -18.34 2.56 4.25
C TRP A 114 -18.60 4.00 3.81
N VAL A 115 -19.24 4.18 2.67
CA VAL A 115 -19.63 5.50 2.14
C VAL A 115 -21.14 5.68 2.26
N PRO A 116 -21.62 6.42 3.27
CA PRO A 116 -23.06 6.57 3.53
C PRO A 116 -23.83 7.14 2.35
N SER A 117 -23.24 8.10 1.62
CA SER A 117 -23.88 8.72 0.45
C SER A 117 -24.09 7.78 -0.74
N GLU A 118 -23.34 6.67 -0.80
CA GLU A 118 -23.47 5.64 -1.84
C GLU A 118 -24.12 4.35 -1.33
N GLY A 119 -24.27 4.19 0.00
CA GLY A 119 -24.80 2.99 0.63
C GLY A 119 -23.94 1.74 0.37
N ARG A 120 -22.61 1.90 0.21
CA ARG A 120 -21.69 0.79 -0.09
C ARG A 120 -20.28 1.02 0.43
N TYR A 121 -19.52 -0.05 0.50
CA TYR A 121 -18.09 0.00 0.77
C TYR A 121 -17.30 0.42 -0.47
N ARG A 122 -16.23 1.20 -0.27
CA ARG A 122 -15.31 1.66 -1.32
C ARG A 122 -13.87 1.46 -0.86
N GLU A 123 -13.04 0.95 -1.77
CA GLU A 123 -11.60 0.80 -1.53
C GLU A 123 -10.95 2.15 -1.19
N THR A 124 -10.28 2.20 -0.06
CA THR A 124 -9.51 3.37 0.40
C THR A 124 -8.01 3.09 0.42
N GLN A 125 -7.62 1.86 0.69
CA GLN A 125 -6.23 1.44 0.84
C GLN A 125 -6.07 0.04 0.25
N SER A 126 -4.87 -0.29 -0.24
CA SER A 126 -4.51 -1.64 -0.65
C SER A 126 -3.17 -2.05 -0.06
N CYS A 127 -3.07 -3.30 0.37
CA CYS A 127 -1.89 -3.90 0.98
C CYS A 127 -1.49 -5.14 0.19
N SER A 128 -0.26 -5.17 -0.32
CA SER A 128 0.18 -6.21 -1.24
C SER A 128 1.59 -6.70 -0.94
N TYR A 129 1.87 -7.98 -1.20
CA TYR A 129 3.23 -8.47 -1.31
C TYR A 129 3.48 -9.20 -2.64
N TYR A 130 4.75 -9.15 -3.10
CA TYR A 130 5.12 -9.47 -4.47
C TYR A 130 6.20 -10.54 -4.56
N LEU A 131 6.69 -11.07 -3.44
CA LEU A 131 7.90 -11.89 -3.41
C LEU A 131 9.02 -11.18 -4.15
N GLU A 132 9.73 -11.87 -5.05
CA GLU A 132 10.84 -11.33 -5.83
C GLU A 132 10.43 -10.56 -7.09
N TYR A 133 9.14 -10.45 -7.40
CA TYR A 133 8.69 -9.94 -8.71
C TYR A 133 9.20 -8.53 -9.01
N GLN A 134 9.08 -7.61 -8.07
CA GLN A 134 9.57 -6.23 -8.23
C GLN A 134 11.09 -6.18 -8.10
N ALA A 135 11.66 -6.95 -7.17
CA ALA A 135 13.09 -6.99 -6.92
C ALA A 135 13.89 -7.48 -8.15
N ARG A 136 13.38 -8.46 -8.88
CA ARG A 136 14.01 -8.93 -10.14
C ARG A 136 14.06 -7.83 -11.20
N ARG A 137 13.01 -7.01 -11.32
CA ARG A 137 12.94 -5.91 -12.29
C ARG A 137 13.83 -4.74 -11.92
N ALA A 138 13.90 -4.43 -10.64
CA ALA A 138 14.74 -3.36 -10.09
C ALA A 138 16.19 -3.83 -9.78
N ASN A 139 16.49 -5.12 -10.01
CA ASN A 139 17.78 -5.73 -9.67
C ASN A 139 18.18 -5.56 -8.20
N LEU A 140 17.19 -5.59 -7.29
CA LEU A 140 17.39 -5.50 -5.85
C LEU A 140 17.79 -6.86 -5.29
N ARG A 141 18.99 -6.96 -4.75
CA ARG A 141 19.57 -8.21 -4.24
C ARG A 141 20.22 -7.99 -2.88
N TYR A 142 20.35 -9.06 -2.14
CA TYR A 142 21.09 -9.09 -0.89
C TYR A 142 21.93 -10.36 -0.81
N ARG A 143 22.94 -10.34 0.03
CA ARG A 143 23.75 -11.49 0.38
C ARG A 143 23.23 -12.09 1.68
N ASP A 144 22.76 -13.33 1.62
CA ASP A 144 22.26 -14.04 2.79
C ASP A 144 23.39 -14.48 3.74
N ALA A 145 23.02 -15.08 4.88
CA ALA A 145 23.96 -15.50 5.90
C ALA A 145 24.95 -16.58 5.40
N THR A 146 24.61 -17.29 4.32
CA THR A 146 25.50 -18.30 3.69
C THR A 146 26.44 -17.69 2.65
N GLY A 147 26.31 -16.38 2.37
CA GLY A 147 27.05 -15.69 1.33
C GLY A 147 26.42 -15.78 -0.06
N THR A 148 25.26 -16.42 -0.19
CA THR A 148 24.54 -16.56 -1.45
C THR A 148 23.80 -15.27 -1.80
N VAL A 149 23.88 -14.83 -3.06
CA VAL A 149 23.14 -13.66 -3.55
C VAL A 149 21.72 -14.05 -3.95
N ARG A 150 20.74 -13.37 -3.37
CA ARG A 150 19.31 -13.61 -3.61
C ARG A 150 18.60 -12.30 -3.89
N HIS A 151 17.45 -12.35 -4.60
CA HIS A 151 16.57 -11.21 -4.70
C HIS A 151 15.77 -11.05 -3.39
N VAL A 152 15.56 -9.80 -2.97
CA VAL A 152 14.73 -9.48 -1.82
C VAL A 152 13.25 -9.72 -2.11
N HIS A 153 12.42 -9.83 -1.09
CA HIS A 153 10.97 -9.70 -1.21
C HIS A 153 10.54 -8.26 -0.96
N THR A 154 9.48 -7.84 -1.64
CA THR A 154 8.95 -6.47 -1.53
C THR A 154 7.46 -6.48 -1.20
N LEU A 155 7.07 -5.51 -0.38
CA LEU A 155 5.69 -5.30 0.03
C LEU A 155 5.38 -3.81 0.02
N ASN A 156 4.13 -3.46 -0.25
CA ASN A 156 3.67 -2.09 -0.09
C ASN A 156 2.23 -2.04 0.44
N ASN A 157 1.92 -0.93 1.09
CA ASN A 157 0.59 -0.63 1.56
C ASN A 157 0.34 0.87 1.53
N THR A 158 -0.75 1.28 0.91
CA THR A 158 -1.26 2.63 1.08
C THR A 158 -1.71 2.82 2.53
N ALA A 159 -0.98 3.64 3.30
CA ALA A 159 -1.42 4.00 4.64
C ALA A 159 -2.57 5.03 4.59
N LEU A 160 -2.47 6.02 3.69
CA LEU A 160 -3.46 7.08 3.54
C LEU A 160 -3.50 7.58 2.10
N ALA A 161 -4.70 7.60 1.51
CA ALA A 161 -4.98 8.32 0.26
C ALA A 161 -6.03 9.40 0.58
N THR A 162 -5.60 10.68 0.56
CA THR A 162 -6.37 11.80 1.12
C THR A 162 -7.81 11.94 0.61
N PRO A 163 -8.11 11.83 -0.71
CA PRO A 163 -9.45 12.11 -1.19
C PRO A 163 -10.50 11.15 -0.65
N ARG A 164 -10.19 9.86 -0.66
CA ARG A 164 -11.17 8.81 -0.30
C ARG A 164 -11.53 8.84 1.18
N LEU A 165 -10.56 9.05 2.06
CA LEU A 165 -10.81 9.16 3.50
C LEU A 165 -11.58 10.42 3.88
N LEU A 166 -11.39 11.54 3.15
CA LEU A 166 -12.11 12.78 3.42
C LEU A 166 -13.60 12.69 3.08
N ILE A 167 -13.98 11.89 2.10
CA ILE A 167 -15.39 11.69 1.72
C ILE A 167 -16.15 11.05 2.86
N ASP A 168 -15.61 9.98 3.39
CA ASP A 168 -16.25 9.22 4.44
C ASP A 168 -16.40 10.05 5.71
N ARG A 169 -15.34 10.71 6.18
CA ARG A 169 -15.37 11.55 7.37
C ARG A 169 -16.36 12.71 7.27
N LYS A 170 -16.53 13.31 6.09
CA LYS A 170 -17.48 14.38 5.86
C LYS A 170 -18.92 13.86 5.88
N SER A 171 -19.18 12.71 5.27
CA SER A 171 -20.50 12.07 5.26
C SER A 171 -20.94 11.64 6.66
N THR A 172 -20.03 11.09 7.46
CA THR A 172 -20.31 10.64 8.83
C THR A 172 -20.63 11.80 9.75
N ARG A 173 -19.95 12.95 9.64
CA ARG A 173 -20.24 14.16 10.43
C ARG A 173 -21.57 14.80 10.09
N LEU A 174 -22.01 14.77 8.83
CA LEU A 174 -23.30 15.33 8.41
C LEU A 174 -24.48 14.51 8.92
N ASN A 175 -24.30 13.19 9.14
CA ASN A 175 -25.33 12.32 9.67
C ASN A 175 -25.43 12.34 11.22
N SER A 176 -24.42 12.84 11.92
CA SER A 176 -24.42 12.94 13.39
C SER A 176 -25.03 14.26 13.93
N SER A 177 -25.49 15.14 13.06
CA SER A 177 -26.11 16.43 13.40
C SER A 177 -27.63 16.47 13.21
N HIS A 178 -28.29 15.29 13.23
CA HIS A 178 -29.77 15.18 13.26
C HIS A 178 -30.24 14.40 14.48
#